data_9038f338ccd86ed93000422f162469e0
#
_entry.id   9038f338ccd86ed93000422f162469e0
#
_cell.length_a   1.000
_cell.length_b   1.000
_cell.length_c   1.000
_cell.angle_alpha   90.00
_cell.angle_beta   90.00
_cell.angle_gamma   90.00
#
_symmetry.space_group_name_H-M   'P 1'
#
loop_
_entity.id
_entity.type
_entity.pdbx_description
1 polymer ?
#
loop_
_entity_poly.entity_id
_entity_poly.type
_entity_poly.pdbx_seq_one_letter_code
_entity_poly.pdbx_strand_id
1 'polypeptide(L)'
;MTLDEVWSRAREIMRPNCRVCKVCNGAACRGEIPGLGAMGDGSSWTNCVEFLSRVKINMDTVYESRGQDASLEIFGRRFRYPIFAAPIGGMSHNYNGAMTDRDWTFALVRGAKAAGILPFSGDNANGEQYACGLD
;
A
#
# COMPACT_ATOMS: atom_id res chain seq x y z
N MET A 1 -16.95 4.63 15.18
CA MET A 1 -15.88 5.47 14.58
C MET A 1 -16.26 5.78 13.16
N THR A 2 -16.45 7.04 12.83
CA THR A 2 -16.77 7.51 11.49
C THR A 2 -15.48 7.65 10.65
N LEU A 3 -15.60 7.73 9.33
CA LEU A 3 -14.45 7.94 8.45
C LEU A 3 -13.76 9.29 8.72
N ASP A 4 -14.53 10.32 9.07
CA ASP A 4 -13.98 11.65 9.41
C ASP A 4 -13.18 11.62 10.72
N GLU A 5 -13.61 10.84 11.71
CA GLU A 5 -12.84 10.61 12.93
C GLU A 5 -11.52 9.89 12.65
N VAL A 6 -11.54 8.88 11.78
CA VAL A 6 -10.33 8.17 11.35
C VAL A 6 -9.36 9.12 10.65
N TRP A 7 -9.84 9.93 9.70
CA TRP A 7 -8.99 10.91 9.00
C TRP A 7 -8.45 11.98 9.92
N SER A 8 -9.24 12.46 10.86
CA SER A 8 -8.79 13.47 11.83
C SER A 8 -7.68 12.91 12.70
N ARG A 9 -7.88 11.71 13.21
CA ARG A 9 -6.86 11.02 14.03
C ARG A 9 -5.58 10.74 13.24
N ALA A 10 -5.70 10.28 11.99
CA ALA A 10 -4.54 10.06 11.13
C ALA A 10 -3.75 11.35 10.88
N ARG A 11 -4.43 12.50 10.68
CA ARG A 11 -3.76 13.80 10.52
C ARG A 11 -2.98 14.23 11.76
N GLU A 12 -3.50 13.95 12.95
CA GLU A 12 -2.79 14.26 14.20
C GLU A 12 -1.50 13.43 14.33
N ILE A 13 -1.59 12.14 14.06
CA ILE A 13 -0.49 11.19 14.27
C ILE A 13 0.59 11.36 13.19
N MET A 14 0.21 11.54 11.92
CA MET A 14 1.13 11.47 10.78
C MET A 14 1.75 12.82 10.40
N ARG A 15 1.31 13.93 10.98
CA ARG A 15 1.96 15.25 10.76
C ARG A 15 3.34 15.29 11.41
N PRO A 16 4.29 16.05 10.80
CA PRO A 16 4.15 16.84 9.57
C PRO A 16 4.29 16.02 8.29
N ASN A 17 4.69 14.75 8.35
CA ASN A 17 5.13 13.94 7.23
C ASN A 17 4.01 13.62 6.23
N CYS A 18 2.77 13.49 6.70
CA CYS A 18 1.61 13.28 5.84
C CYS A 18 0.44 14.18 6.25
N ARG A 19 -0.25 14.75 5.26
CA ARG A 19 -1.42 15.61 5.46
C ARG A 19 -2.73 14.86 5.40
N VAL A 20 -2.71 13.58 5.10
CA VAL A 20 -3.91 12.74 4.93
C VAL A 20 -4.94 13.43 4.04
N CYS A 21 -4.55 13.70 2.80
CA CYS A 21 -5.38 14.41 1.83
C CYS A 21 -6.57 13.54 1.40
N LYS A 22 -7.74 14.16 1.16
CA LYS A 22 -8.92 13.45 0.61
C LYS A 22 -8.64 12.80 -0.75
N VAL A 23 -7.86 13.49 -1.57
CA VAL A 23 -7.33 12.96 -2.84
C VAL A 23 -5.82 12.99 -2.75
N CYS A 24 -5.20 11.82 -2.68
CA CYS A 24 -3.75 11.69 -2.59
C CYS A 24 -3.15 11.63 -4.00
N ASN A 25 -2.68 12.77 -4.48
CA ASN A 25 -2.05 12.91 -5.80
C ASN A 25 -0.55 13.28 -5.73
N GLY A 26 0.03 13.25 -4.52
CA GLY A 26 1.43 13.60 -4.30
C GLY A 26 1.76 15.10 -4.34
N ALA A 27 0.80 15.97 -4.63
CA ALA A 27 1.07 17.38 -4.81
C ALA A 27 1.38 18.14 -3.51
N ALA A 28 0.65 17.82 -2.43
CA ALA A 28 0.72 18.56 -1.17
C ALA A 28 2.03 18.33 -0.38
N CYS A 29 2.67 17.18 -0.55
CA CYS A 29 3.89 16.78 0.15
C CYS A 29 5.07 16.50 -0.81
N ARG A 30 5.03 17.12 -1.99
CA ARG A 30 6.06 16.97 -3.00
C ARG A 30 7.43 17.44 -2.49
N GLY A 31 8.43 16.57 -2.63
CA GLY A 31 9.82 16.88 -2.25
C GLY A 31 10.09 16.95 -0.74
N GLU A 32 9.10 16.63 0.11
CA GLU A 32 9.30 16.63 1.56
C GLU A 32 9.90 15.31 2.04
N ILE A 33 10.99 15.38 2.80
CA ILE A 33 11.69 14.23 3.38
C ILE A 33 12.01 14.57 4.85
N PRO A 34 11.63 13.72 5.83
CA PRO A 34 10.83 12.51 5.72
C PRO A 34 9.39 12.80 5.31
N GLY A 35 8.74 11.84 4.66
CA GLY A 35 7.35 11.96 4.21
C GLY A 35 7.01 11.03 3.07
N LEU A 36 5.74 11.04 2.69
CA LEU A 36 5.18 10.17 1.65
C LEU A 36 5.18 10.80 0.26
N GLY A 37 5.63 12.04 0.15
CA GLY A 37 5.68 12.78 -1.11
C GLY A 37 6.71 12.21 -2.07
N ALA A 38 6.44 12.38 -3.36
CA ALA A 38 7.40 12.01 -4.38
C ALA A 38 8.64 12.92 -4.31
N MET A 39 9.80 12.34 -4.57
CA MET A 39 11.06 13.08 -4.64
C MET A 39 11.10 14.00 -5.87
N GLY A 40 11.93 15.04 -5.81
CA GLY A 40 12.12 15.97 -6.92
C GLY A 40 10.86 16.76 -7.23
N ASP A 41 10.51 16.83 -8.51
CA ASP A 41 9.32 17.54 -9.00
C ASP A 41 8.00 16.79 -8.81
N GLY A 42 8.06 15.56 -8.31
CA GLY A 42 6.89 14.72 -8.07
C GLY A 42 6.20 14.20 -9.34
N SER A 43 6.81 14.36 -10.50
CA SER A 43 6.20 13.96 -11.78
C SER A 43 5.90 12.47 -11.84
N SER A 44 6.74 11.63 -11.25
CA SER A 44 6.51 10.18 -11.19
C SER A 44 5.18 9.84 -10.53
N TRP A 45 4.86 10.44 -9.39
CA TRP A 45 3.59 10.24 -8.72
C TRP A 45 2.41 10.76 -9.52
N THR A 46 2.51 11.99 -10.02
CA THR A 46 1.45 12.61 -10.81
C THR A 46 1.15 11.78 -12.06
N ASN A 47 2.18 11.34 -12.77
CA ASN A 47 2.03 10.49 -13.95
C ASN A 47 1.35 9.15 -13.64
N CYS A 48 1.66 8.51 -12.49
CA CYS A 48 0.97 7.31 -12.05
C CYS A 48 -0.52 7.56 -11.83
N VAL A 49 -0.88 8.64 -11.16
CA VAL A 49 -2.28 9.00 -10.90
C VAL A 49 -3.03 9.26 -12.21
N GLU A 50 -2.43 10.04 -13.12
CA GLU A 50 -3.00 10.31 -14.44
C GLU A 50 -3.16 9.05 -15.28
N PHE A 51 -2.13 8.20 -15.33
CA PHE A 51 -2.18 6.95 -16.07
C PHE A 51 -3.33 6.07 -15.56
N LEU A 52 -3.39 5.83 -14.25
CA LEU A 52 -4.43 4.98 -13.65
C LEU A 52 -5.84 5.55 -13.86
N SER A 53 -6.00 6.87 -13.92
CA SER A 53 -7.31 7.48 -14.21
C SER A 53 -7.85 7.15 -15.61
N ARG A 54 -6.97 6.81 -16.54
CA ARG A 54 -7.30 6.44 -17.93
C ARG A 54 -7.56 4.95 -18.11
N VAL A 55 -7.09 4.12 -17.16
CA VAL A 55 -7.34 2.67 -17.20
C VAL A 55 -8.81 2.41 -16.94
N LYS A 56 -9.45 1.68 -17.83
CA LYS A 56 -10.86 1.28 -17.73
C LYS A 56 -10.94 -0.23 -17.68
N ILE A 57 -11.89 -0.72 -16.90
CA ILE A 57 -12.20 -2.15 -16.82
C ILE A 57 -13.19 -2.46 -17.94
N ASN A 58 -12.88 -3.46 -18.75
CA ASN A 58 -13.86 -4.00 -19.69
C ASN A 58 -14.94 -4.75 -18.92
N MET A 59 -16.19 -4.41 -19.19
CA MET A 59 -17.35 -5.06 -18.57
C MET A 59 -18.09 -5.88 -19.62
N ASP A 60 -17.96 -7.20 -19.53
CA ASP A 60 -18.80 -8.11 -20.30
C ASP A 60 -20.02 -8.45 -19.44
N THR A 61 -21.17 -7.83 -19.78
CA THR A 61 -22.40 -7.97 -18.98
C THR A 61 -23.25 -9.17 -19.38
N VAL A 62 -23.01 -9.72 -20.59
CA VAL A 62 -23.72 -10.90 -21.11
C VAL A 62 -22.70 -11.97 -21.45
N TYR A 63 -22.57 -12.96 -20.60
CA TYR A 63 -21.66 -14.09 -20.83
C TYR A 63 -22.21 -15.36 -20.14
N GLU A 64 -21.78 -16.52 -20.63
CA GLU A 64 -22.07 -17.79 -20.00
C GLU A 64 -21.21 -17.97 -18.73
N SER A 65 -21.84 -18.02 -17.56
CA SER A 65 -21.12 -18.26 -16.31
C SER A 65 -20.74 -19.72 -16.19
N ARG A 66 -19.44 -19.99 -16.16
CA ARG A 66 -18.85 -21.34 -16.01
C ARG A 66 -18.20 -21.55 -14.65
N GLY A 67 -18.43 -20.67 -13.69
CA GLY A 67 -17.70 -20.57 -12.45
C GLY A 67 -16.37 -19.82 -12.64
N GLN A 68 -16.13 -18.84 -11.80
CA GLN A 68 -14.89 -18.04 -11.84
C GLN A 68 -13.86 -18.65 -10.90
N ASP A 69 -12.68 -18.92 -11.42
CA ASP A 69 -11.50 -19.25 -10.63
C ASP A 69 -10.49 -18.07 -10.73
N ALA A 70 -10.37 -17.30 -9.66
CA ALA A 70 -9.45 -16.19 -9.58
C ALA A 70 -8.11 -16.61 -8.93
N SER A 71 -7.89 -17.89 -8.70
CA SER A 71 -6.65 -18.36 -8.08
C SER A 71 -5.44 -18.18 -9.00
N LEU A 72 -4.28 -17.99 -8.39
CA LEU A 72 -3.01 -17.86 -9.07
C LEU A 72 -2.00 -18.83 -8.46
N GLU A 73 -1.27 -19.54 -9.31
CA GLU A 73 -0.10 -20.30 -8.89
C GLU A 73 1.17 -19.51 -9.21
N ILE A 74 1.97 -19.26 -8.17
CA ILE A 74 3.26 -18.56 -8.29
C ILE A 74 4.24 -19.10 -7.24
N PHE A 75 5.50 -19.27 -7.59
CA PHE A 75 6.53 -19.86 -6.74
C PHE A 75 6.15 -21.24 -6.16
N GLY A 76 5.41 -22.06 -6.93
CA GLY A 76 4.93 -23.38 -6.51
C GLY A 76 3.87 -23.35 -5.40
N ARG A 77 3.22 -22.20 -5.20
CA ARG A 77 2.13 -22.03 -4.23
C ARG A 77 0.89 -21.45 -4.89
N ARG A 78 -0.28 -21.94 -4.47
CA ARG A 78 -1.57 -21.44 -4.95
C ARG A 78 -2.10 -20.37 -3.99
N PHE A 79 -2.43 -19.21 -4.56
CA PHE A 79 -3.07 -18.09 -3.89
C PHE A 79 -4.53 -17.98 -4.33
N ARG A 80 -5.38 -17.47 -3.45
CA ARG A 80 -6.82 -17.37 -3.70
C ARG A 80 -7.13 -16.35 -4.79
N TYR A 81 -6.36 -15.27 -4.87
CA TYR A 81 -6.58 -14.16 -5.80
C TYR A 81 -5.25 -13.69 -6.39
N PRO A 82 -5.26 -13.16 -7.64
CA PRO A 82 -4.08 -12.54 -8.26
C PRO A 82 -3.88 -11.11 -7.74
N ILE A 83 -3.91 -10.95 -6.43
CA ILE A 83 -3.74 -9.68 -5.72
C ILE A 83 -2.52 -9.83 -4.83
N PHE A 84 -1.69 -8.81 -4.82
CA PHE A 84 -0.47 -8.77 -4.03
C PHE A 84 -0.49 -7.58 -3.10
N ALA A 85 0.03 -7.76 -1.89
CA ALA A 85 0.32 -6.65 -1.02
C ALA A 85 1.69 -6.07 -1.40
N ALA A 86 1.71 -4.80 -1.80
CA ALA A 86 2.92 -4.14 -2.28
C ALA A 86 3.96 -3.96 -1.17
N PRO A 87 5.27 -4.00 -1.49
CA PRO A 87 6.32 -3.72 -0.54
C PRO A 87 6.30 -2.24 -0.15
N ILE A 88 6.25 -1.94 1.14
CA ILE A 88 6.32 -0.59 1.69
C ILE A 88 7.34 -0.62 2.84
N GLY A 89 8.33 0.25 2.77
CA GLY A 89 9.37 0.39 3.79
C GLY A 89 9.39 1.77 4.45
N GLY A 90 10.16 1.89 5.54
CA GLY A 90 10.35 3.14 6.24
C GLY A 90 9.09 3.69 6.91
N MET A 91 8.24 2.83 7.46
CA MET A 91 6.97 3.21 8.08
C MET A 91 7.19 4.16 9.25
N SER A 92 8.09 3.82 10.16
CA SER A 92 8.39 4.65 11.31
C SER A 92 8.90 6.04 10.91
N HIS A 93 9.75 6.09 9.90
CA HIS A 93 10.35 7.33 9.42
C HIS A 93 9.37 8.22 8.64
N ASN A 94 8.66 7.64 7.68
CA ASN A 94 7.80 8.38 6.77
C ASN A 94 6.42 8.72 7.35
N TYR A 95 5.96 7.96 8.33
CA TYR A 95 4.67 8.18 8.99
C TYR A 95 4.79 8.81 10.38
N ASN A 96 5.90 9.48 10.65
CA ASN A 96 6.13 10.20 11.91
C ASN A 96 5.99 9.31 13.17
N GLY A 97 6.47 8.09 13.10
CA GLY A 97 6.39 7.15 14.23
C GLY A 97 4.98 6.60 14.51
N ALA A 98 4.01 6.84 13.63
CA ALA A 98 2.64 6.35 13.81
C ALA A 98 2.55 4.81 13.88
N MET A 99 3.53 4.12 13.27
CA MET A 99 3.65 2.66 13.28
C MET A 99 5.12 2.28 13.14
N THR A 100 5.54 1.22 13.81
CA THR A 100 6.89 0.66 13.62
C THR A 100 6.94 -0.17 12.33
N ASP A 101 8.13 -0.29 11.75
CA ASP A 101 8.34 -1.16 10.57
C ASP A 101 8.03 -2.63 10.90
N ARG A 102 8.33 -3.06 12.11
CA ARG A 102 8.01 -4.39 12.62
C ARG A 102 6.50 -4.63 12.67
N ASP A 103 5.74 -3.75 13.30
CA ASP A 103 4.29 -3.90 13.45
C ASP A 103 3.59 -3.88 12.09
N TRP A 104 4.06 -3.02 11.18
CA TRP A 104 3.58 -2.98 9.81
C TRP A 104 3.80 -4.32 9.10
N THR A 105 5.02 -4.85 9.14
CA THR A 105 5.37 -6.09 8.44
C THR A 105 4.55 -7.26 8.95
N PHE A 106 4.40 -7.41 10.27
CA PHE A 106 3.56 -8.46 10.84
C PHE A 106 2.09 -8.30 10.47
N ALA A 107 1.56 -7.08 10.50
CA ALA A 107 0.18 -6.83 10.10
C ALA A 107 -0.05 -7.17 8.62
N LEU A 108 0.88 -6.77 7.74
CA LEU A 108 0.85 -7.07 6.32
C LEU A 108 0.87 -8.57 6.03
N VAL A 109 1.86 -9.28 6.58
CA VAL A 109 2.05 -10.72 6.32
C VAL A 109 0.88 -11.54 6.87
N ARG A 110 0.45 -11.27 8.10
CA ARG A 110 -0.70 -11.96 8.71
C ARG A 110 -2.00 -11.67 7.97
N GLY A 111 -2.22 -10.41 7.59
CA GLY A 111 -3.40 -10.01 6.82
C GLY A 111 -3.45 -10.67 5.44
N ALA A 112 -2.35 -10.67 4.72
CA ALA A 112 -2.22 -11.30 3.41
C ALA A 112 -2.43 -12.84 3.50
N LYS A 113 -1.83 -13.48 4.50
CA LYS A 113 -2.03 -14.91 4.76
C LYS A 113 -3.50 -15.24 5.03
N ALA A 114 -4.17 -14.44 5.86
CA ALA A 114 -5.60 -14.63 6.15
C ALA A 114 -6.48 -14.42 4.90
N ALA A 115 -6.12 -13.47 4.04
CA ALA A 115 -6.81 -13.21 2.78
C ALA A 115 -6.50 -14.24 1.68
N GLY A 116 -5.43 -15.03 1.81
CA GLY A 116 -4.98 -15.99 0.80
C GLY A 116 -4.30 -15.33 -0.40
N ILE A 117 -3.61 -14.21 -0.17
CA ILE A 117 -2.84 -13.45 -1.17
C ILE A 117 -1.34 -13.44 -0.84
N LEU A 118 -0.51 -13.05 -1.80
CA LEU A 118 0.94 -12.98 -1.61
C LEU A 118 1.35 -11.59 -1.10
N PRO A 119 1.99 -11.48 0.08
CA PRO A 119 2.62 -10.24 0.52
C PRO A 119 4.05 -10.11 -0.03
N PHE A 120 4.45 -8.86 -0.27
CA PHE A 120 5.85 -8.49 -0.42
C PHE A 120 6.23 -7.59 0.75
N SER A 121 7.25 -7.96 1.52
CA SER A 121 7.76 -7.08 2.57
C SER A 121 8.60 -5.98 1.95
N GLY A 122 8.55 -4.79 2.56
CA GLY A 122 9.47 -3.71 2.23
C GLY A 122 10.86 -3.93 2.83
N ASP A 123 11.71 -2.96 2.63
CA ASP A 123 13.02 -2.86 3.26
C ASP A 123 13.11 -1.59 4.10
N ASN A 124 14.09 -1.55 4.97
CA ASN A 124 14.48 -0.36 5.69
C ASN A 124 15.99 -0.36 5.95
N ALA A 125 16.51 0.77 6.42
CA ALA A 125 17.95 0.97 6.57
C ALA A 125 18.61 0.00 7.54
N ASN A 126 17.89 -0.57 8.49
CA ASN A 126 18.43 -1.50 9.49
C ASN A 126 18.12 -2.98 9.22
N GLY A 127 17.43 -3.28 8.10
CA GLY A 127 17.07 -4.65 7.72
C GLY A 127 15.97 -5.30 8.59
N GLU A 128 15.38 -4.57 9.52
CA GLU A 128 14.38 -5.11 10.45
C GLU A 128 13.14 -5.68 9.74
N GLN A 129 12.66 -4.98 8.70
CA GLN A 129 11.51 -5.45 7.93
C GLN A 129 11.78 -6.78 7.22
N TYR A 130 12.98 -6.95 6.69
CA TYR A 130 13.39 -8.19 6.06
C TYR A 130 13.41 -9.33 7.07
N ALA A 131 14.06 -9.13 8.23
CA ALA A 131 14.13 -10.12 9.29
C ALA A 131 12.72 -10.55 9.77
N CYS A 132 11.83 -9.59 10.02
CA CYS A 132 10.46 -9.87 10.45
C CYS A 132 9.60 -10.57 9.38
N GLY A 133 9.95 -10.44 8.11
CA GLY A 133 9.25 -11.11 7.01
C GLY A 133 9.58 -12.59 6.90
N LEU A 134 10.64 -13.06 7.56
CA LEU A 134 11.05 -14.46 7.60
C LEU A 134 10.47 -15.24 8.78
N ASP A 135 9.99 -14.56 9.84
CA ASP A 135 9.34 -15.13 11.03
C ASP A 135 7.83 -15.38 10.78
#